data_ff604b92c68d164cae50f14869fbe2f8
#
_entry.id   ff604b92c68d164cae50f14869fbe2f8
#
_cell.length_a   1.000
_cell.length_b   1.000
_cell.length_c   1.000
_cell.angle_alpha   90.00
_cell.angle_beta   90.00
_cell.angle_gamma   90.00
#
_symmetry.space_group_name_H-M   'P 1'
#
loop_
_entity.id
_entity.type
_entity.pdbx_description
1 polymer ?
#
loop_
_entity_poly.entity_id
_entity_poly.type
_entity_poly.pdbx_seq_one_letter_code
_entity_poly.pdbx_strand_id
1 'polypeptide(L)'
;MVFESFDEAEEAAKIAQSLGAIDVYAATTKKDQDRLLKVRGMIYEGLRKEVIEVLDACVPPAKIAEYWRRSNELAEEYGIELITYGHAGDGNVHQHPLVYEGWEKSYFEFRKSLLSLAVSLGGVISGEHGIGAVKLSELEELFPEQFELMRQIKLLFDPKNILNPGKVVRKL
;
A
#
# COMPACT_ATOMS: atom_id res chain seq x y z
N MET A 1 -13.75 -9.65 5.30
CA MET A 1 -14.31 -9.08 6.55
C MET A 1 -14.56 -10.23 7.52
N VAL A 2 -14.48 -9.97 8.81
CA VAL A 2 -14.83 -10.92 9.87
C VAL A 2 -16.02 -10.32 10.61
N PHE A 3 -17.05 -11.11 10.84
CA PHE A 3 -18.28 -10.70 11.50
C PHE A 3 -18.47 -11.52 12.79
N GLU A 4 -19.11 -10.95 13.79
CA GLU A 4 -19.39 -11.61 15.06
C GLU A 4 -20.60 -12.54 14.98
N SER A 5 -21.52 -12.26 14.03
CA SER A 5 -22.72 -13.07 13.81
C SER A 5 -22.92 -13.45 12.34
N PHE A 6 -23.69 -14.52 12.12
CA PHE A 6 -24.06 -14.94 10.77
C PHE A 6 -24.99 -13.93 10.09
N ASP A 7 -25.89 -13.31 10.86
CA ASP A 7 -26.86 -12.35 10.35
C ASP A 7 -26.16 -11.10 9.78
N GLU A 8 -25.12 -10.59 10.47
CA GLU A 8 -24.31 -9.47 9.98
C GLU A 8 -23.56 -9.85 8.68
N ALA A 9 -23.04 -11.06 8.62
CA ALA A 9 -22.35 -11.55 7.42
C ALA A 9 -23.32 -11.68 6.24
N GLU A 10 -24.55 -12.15 6.48
CA GLU A 10 -25.59 -12.25 5.45
C GLU A 10 -26.05 -10.88 4.96
N GLU A 11 -26.23 -9.91 5.85
CA GLU A 11 -26.57 -8.54 5.47
C GLU A 11 -25.48 -7.89 4.63
N ALA A 12 -24.22 -8.03 5.05
CA ALA A 12 -23.08 -7.56 4.28
C ALA A 12 -22.99 -8.22 2.90
N ALA A 13 -23.30 -9.52 2.80
CA ALA A 13 -23.35 -10.23 1.53
C ALA A 13 -24.43 -9.67 0.59
N LYS A 14 -25.64 -9.39 1.12
CA LYS A 14 -26.73 -8.77 0.36
C LYS A 14 -26.36 -7.38 -0.15
N ILE A 15 -25.70 -6.57 0.69
CA ILE A 15 -25.20 -5.26 0.30
C ILE A 15 -24.18 -5.39 -0.82
N ALA A 16 -23.19 -6.28 -0.68
CA ALA A 16 -22.18 -6.50 -1.70
C ALA A 16 -22.80 -6.92 -3.05
N GLN A 17 -23.77 -7.83 -3.04
CA GLN A 17 -24.51 -8.24 -4.24
C GLN A 17 -25.29 -7.08 -4.88
N SER A 18 -25.95 -6.25 -4.06
CA SER A 18 -26.69 -5.08 -4.56
C SER A 18 -25.77 -4.03 -5.20
N LEU A 19 -24.49 -4.02 -4.83
CA LEU A 19 -23.45 -3.16 -5.38
C LEU A 19 -22.68 -3.80 -6.56
N GLY A 20 -23.14 -4.97 -7.06
CA GLY A 20 -22.59 -5.60 -8.25
C GLY A 20 -21.49 -6.63 -7.99
N ALA A 21 -21.35 -7.14 -6.78
CA ALA A 21 -20.44 -8.26 -6.54
C ALA A 21 -20.88 -9.48 -7.36
N ILE A 22 -19.95 -10.05 -8.14
CA ILE A 22 -20.19 -11.22 -8.99
C ILE A 22 -20.44 -12.46 -8.13
N ASP A 23 -19.58 -12.67 -7.13
CA ASP A 23 -19.67 -13.77 -6.16
C ASP A 23 -19.40 -13.27 -4.75
N VAL A 24 -20.08 -13.86 -3.77
CA VAL A 24 -19.86 -13.62 -2.34
C VAL A 24 -19.71 -14.96 -1.62
N TYR A 25 -18.58 -15.14 -0.98
CA TYR A 25 -18.25 -16.35 -0.24
C TYR A 25 -18.26 -16.09 1.26
N ALA A 26 -19.02 -16.85 2.02
CA ALA A 26 -19.03 -16.83 3.48
C ALA A 26 -18.44 -18.14 4.02
N ALA A 27 -17.50 -18.03 4.94
CA ALA A 27 -16.89 -19.16 5.64
C ALA A 27 -17.41 -19.25 7.07
N THR A 28 -18.18 -20.27 7.37
CA THR A 28 -18.76 -20.53 8.69
C THR A 28 -17.96 -21.51 9.53
N THR A 29 -17.10 -22.31 8.88
CA THR A 29 -16.22 -23.26 9.59
C THR A 29 -14.80 -22.72 9.63
N LYS A 30 -14.05 -23.07 10.69
CA LYS A 30 -12.63 -22.72 10.81
C LYS A 30 -11.81 -23.19 9.61
N LYS A 31 -12.10 -24.39 9.10
CA LYS A 31 -11.44 -24.95 7.92
C LYS A 31 -11.63 -24.08 6.66
N ASP A 32 -12.84 -23.59 6.44
CA ASP A 32 -13.13 -22.75 5.28
C ASP A 32 -12.55 -21.35 5.45
N GLN A 33 -12.57 -20.80 6.66
CA GLN A 33 -11.89 -19.54 6.99
C GLN A 33 -10.39 -19.63 6.70
N ASP A 34 -9.72 -20.68 7.16
CA ASP A 34 -8.30 -20.91 6.92
C ASP A 34 -8.00 -21.08 5.42
N ARG A 35 -8.90 -21.70 4.67
CA ARG A 35 -8.78 -21.82 3.21
C ARG A 35 -8.87 -20.47 2.51
N LEU A 36 -9.83 -19.62 2.86
CA LEU A 36 -9.97 -18.27 2.30
C LEU A 36 -8.76 -17.39 2.67
N LEU A 37 -8.31 -17.44 3.92
CA LEU A 37 -7.13 -16.70 4.38
C LEU A 37 -5.84 -17.17 3.68
N LYS A 38 -5.73 -18.47 3.38
CA LYS A 38 -4.60 -19.00 2.61
C LYS A 38 -4.55 -18.42 1.20
N VAL A 39 -5.69 -18.33 0.51
CA VAL A 39 -5.76 -17.71 -0.83
C VAL A 39 -5.31 -16.26 -0.75
N ARG A 40 -5.82 -15.47 0.23
CA ARG A 40 -5.39 -14.09 0.47
C ARG A 40 -3.87 -13.98 0.67
N GLY A 41 -3.29 -14.87 1.48
CA GLY A 41 -1.84 -14.87 1.75
C GLY A 41 -0.96 -15.23 0.54
N MET A 42 -1.54 -15.79 -0.53
CA MET A 42 -0.81 -16.18 -1.72
C MET A 42 -0.89 -15.15 -2.88
N ILE A 43 -1.66 -14.08 -2.73
CA ILE A 43 -1.85 -13.08 -3.80
C ILE A 43 -0.50 -12.54 -4.27
N TYR A 44 0.33 -12.06 -3.36
CA TYR A 44 1.65 -11.52 -3.70
C TYR A 44 2.57 -12.55 -4.37
N GLU A 45 2.58 -13.79 -3.89
CA GLU A 45 3.41 -14.85 -4.48
C GLU A 45 3.03 -15.16 -5.93
N GLY A 46 1.75 -15.02 -6.27
CA GLY A 46 1.27 -15.13 -7.66
C GLY A 46 1.73 -14.00 -8.57
N LEU A 47 1.94 -12.81 -8.02
CA LEU A 47 2.25 -11.60 -8.78
C LEU A 47 3.74 -11.24 -8.80
N ARG A 48 4.53 -11.68 -7.82
CA ARG A 48 5.87 -11.16 -7.51
C ARG A 48 6.88 -11.14 -8.66
N LYS A 49 6.67 -11.94 -9.70
CA LYS A 49 7.56 -11.98 -10.89
C LYS A 49 7.23 -10.92 -11.91
N GLU A 50 6.06 -10.31 -11.80
CA GLU A 50 5.51 -9.37 -12.75
C GLU A 50 5.42 -7.95 -12.20
N VAL A 51 5.75 -7.77 -10.90
CA VAL A 51 5.70 -6.45 -10.25
C VAL A 51 7.07 -5.79 -10.21
N ILE A 52 7.08 -4.47 -10.39
CA ILE A 52 8.28 -3.63 -10.27
C ILE A 52 8.67 -3.51 -8.79
N GLU A 53 7.72 -3.09 -7.96
CA GLU A 53 7.85 -3.02 -6.50
C GLU A 53 6.48 -3.03 -5.81
N VAL A 54 6.48 -3.09 -4.49
CA VAL A 54 5.27 -2.92 -3.66
C VAL A 54 5.23 -1.49 -3.15
N LEU A 55 4.32 -0.70 -3.67
CA LEU A 55 4.01 0.63 -3.16
C LEU A 55 2.96 0.47 -2.05
N ASP A 56 3.38 0.77 -0.85
CA ASP A 56 2.64 0.59 0.38
C ASP A 56 2.33 1.97 0.96
N ALA A 57 1.13 2.47 0.70
CA ALA A 57 0.65 3.73 1.24
C ALA A 57 -0.51 3.49 2.21
N CYS A 58 -0.67 4.40 3.19
CA CYS A 58 -1.82 4.38 4.06
C CYS A 58 -2.56 5.72 3.95
N VAL A 59 -3.87 5.66 3.72
CA VAL A 59 -4.75 6.83 3.66
C VAL A 59 -5.85 6.69 4.70
N PRO A 60 -6.49 7.79 5.15
CA PRO A 60 -7.65 7.68 6.02
C PRO A 60 -8.69 6.70 5.41
N PRO A 61 -9.29 5.76 6.18
CA PRO A 61 -10.19 4.74 5.63
C PRO A 61 -11.31 5.31 4.76
N ALA A 62 -11.86 6.48 5.12
CA ALA A 62 -12.87 7.18 4.32
C ALA A 62 -12.35 7.67 2.95
N LYS A 63 -11.04 7.67 2.72
CA LYS A 63 -10.40 8.12 1.49
C LYS A 63 -9.92 6.98 0.58
N ILE A 64 -10.07 5.71 0.99
CA ILE A 64 -9.60 4.57 0.21
C ILE A 64 -10.22 4.54 -1.19
N ALA A 65 -11.54 4.72 -1.30
CA ALA A 65 -12.22 4.69 -2.60
C ALA A 65 -11.76 5.83 -3.51
N GLU A 66 -11.55 7.04 -2.97
CA GLU A 66 -11.01 8.18 -3.70
C GLU A 66 -9.56 7.91 -4.13
N TYR A 67 -8.73 7.40 -3.22
CA TYR A 67 -7.34 7.06 -3.51
C TYR A 67 -7.25 5.99 -4.60
N TRP A 68 -8.03 4.90 -4.48
CA TRP A 68 -8.05 3.83 -5.48
C TRP A 68 -8.45 4.34 -6.87
N ARG A 69 -9.52 5.12 -6.97
CA ARG A 69 -9.96 5.68 -8.26
C ARG A 69 -8.90 6.57 -8.89
N ARG A 70 -8.38 7.54 -8.14
CA ARG A 70 -7.37 8.49 -8.63
C ARG A 70 -6.03 7.82 -8.94
N SER A 71 -5.64 6.78 -8.22
CA SER A 71 -4.43 6.02 -8.52
C SER A 71 -4.54 5.21 -9.81
N ASN A 72 -5.73 4.70 -10.15
CA ASN A 72 -5.94 4.05 -11.44
C ASN A 72 -5.95 5.08 -12.59
N GLU A 73 -6.60 6.23 -12.42
CA GLU A 73 -6.54 7.34 -13.40
C GLU A 73 -5.08 7.75 -13.66
N LEU A 74 -4.30 7.91 -12.60
CA LEU A 74 -2.87 8.21 -12.69
C LEU A 74 -2.09 7.10 -13.42
N ALA A 75 -2.36 5.83 -13.11
CA ALA A 75 -1.72 4.70 -13.76
C ALA A 75 -2.02 4.68 -15.28
N GLU A 76 -3.25 4.98 -15.68
CA GLU A 76 -3.65 5.12 -17.09
C GLU A 76 -2.87 6.25 -17.78
N GLU A 77 -2.71 7.41 -17.13
CA GLU A 77 -1.95 8.54 -17.68
C GLU A 77 -0.48 8.17 -17.98
N TYR A 78 0.12 7.33 -17.13
CA TYR A 78 1.50 6.87 -17.30
C TYR A 78 1.62 5.58 -18.12
N GLY A 79 0.50 4.98 -18.54
CA GLY A 79 0.47 3.72 -19.28
C GLY A 79 0.94 2.52 -18.44
N ILE A 80 0.67 2.53 -17.13
CA ILE A 80 1.08 1.51 -16.16
C ILE A 80 -0.13 0.67 -15.78
N GLU A 81 0.00 -0.65 -15.84
CA GLU A 81 -0.98 -1.55 -15.25
C GLU A 81 -0.73 -1.65 -13.75
N LEU A 82 -1.77 -1.38 -12.94
CA LEU A 82 -1.69 -1.27 -11.50
C LEU A 82 -2.62 -2.28 -10.82
N ILE A 83 -2.04 -3.26 -10.13
CA ILE A 83 -2.81 -4.16 -9.27
C ILE A 83 -2.87 -3.58 -7.87
N THR A 84 -4.07 -3.53 -7.30
CA THR A 84 -4.30 -2.96 -5.96
C THR A 84 -5.04 -3.93 -5.06
N TYR A 85 -4.52 -4.15 -3.86
CA TYR A 85 -5.21 -4.81 -2.75
C TYR A 85 -4.75 -4.20 -1.43
N GLY A 86 -5.30 -4.63 -0.29
CA GLY A 86 -4.87 -4.07 0.99
C GLY A 86 -5.81 -4.35 2.14
N HIS A 87 -5.70 -3.53 3.17
CA HIS A 87 -6.43 -3.62 4.42
C HIS A 87 -7.36 -2.40 4.55
N ALA A 88 -8.61 -2.55 4.09
CA ALA A 88 -9.55 -1.42 4.05
C ALA A 88 -9.90 -0.87 5.45
N GLY A 89 -9.80 -1.70 6.51
CA GLY A 89 -10.14 -1.31 7.87
C GLY A 89 -9.19 -0.28 8.50
N ASP A 90 -7.91 -0.29 8.09
CA ASP A 90 -6.87 0.61 8.60
C ASP A 90 -6.33 1.58 7.54
N GLY A 91 -6.84 1.51 6.32
CA GLY A 91 -6.44 2.43 5.24
C GLY A 91 -5.18 2.03 4.51
N ASN A 92 -4.59 0.87 4.79
CA ASN A 92 -3.37 0.42 4.16
C ASN A 92 -3.64 -0.18 2.77
N VAL A 93 -3.05 0.42 1.74
CA VAL A 93 -3.26 0.05 0.33
C VAL A 93 -1.93 -0.34 -0.30
N HIS A 94 -1.85 -1.59 -0.75
CA HIS A 94 -0.72 -2.12 -1.50
C HIS A 94 -0.98 -2.00 -2.99
N GLN A 95 -0.12 -1.31 -3.68
CA GLN A 95 -0.21 -1.09 -5.12
C GLN A 95 1.01 -1.67 -5.81
N HIS A 96 0.77 -2.45 -6.86
CA HIS A 96 1.77 -3.24 -7.56
C HIS A 96 1.78 -2.84 -9.02
N PRO A 97 2.64 -1.87 -9.41
CA PRO A 97 2.90 -1.58 -10.81
C PRO A 97 3.52 -2.77 -11.50
N LEU A 98 2.93 -3.23 -12.60
CA LEU A 98 3.45 -4.37 -13.35
C LEU A 98 4.60 -3.96 -14.27
N VAL A 99 5.51 -4.91 -14.51
CA VAL A 99 6.60 -4.77 -15.47
C VAL A 99 6.04 -4.71 -16.89
N TYR A 100 6.49 -3.72 -17.67
CA TYR A 100 6.19 -3.56 -19.09
C TYR A 100 7.44 -3.07 -19.84
N GLU A 101 7.45 -3.16 -21.17
CA GLU A 101 8.61 -2.71 -21.96
C GLU A 101 8.82 -1.20 -21.80
N GLY A 102 10.00 -0.80 -21.35
CA GLY A 102 10.39 0.60 -21.17
C GLY A 102 9.84 1.27 -19.91
N TRP A 103 9.39 0.50 -18.92
CA TRP A 103 8.82 0.98 -17.65
C TRP A 103 9.74 1.98 -16.92
N GLU A 104 11.06 1.86 -17.04
CA GLU A 104 12.04 2.70 -16.35
C GLU A 104 11.90 4.19 -16.71
N LYS A 105 11.31 4.51 -17.87
CA LYS A 105 11.21 5.89 -18.35
C LYS A 105 10.14 6.71 -17.61
N SER A 106 9.03 6.08 -17.23
CA SER A 106 7.89 6.76 -16.63
C SER A 106 7.65 6.37 -15.17
N TYR A 107 8.21 5.25 -14.72
CA TYR A 107 7.93 4.67 -13.41
C TYR A 107 8.26 5.59 -12.23
N PHE A 108 9.41 6.25 -12.24
CA PHE A 108 9.82 7.10 -11.12
C PHE A 108 8.90 8.32 -10.94
N GLU A 109 8.45 8.92 -12.04
CA GLU A 109 7.50 10.04 -12.00
C GLU A 109 6.11 9.56 -11.54
N PHE A 110 5.65 8.43 -12.06
CA PHE A 110 4.41 7.79 -11.60
C PHE A 110 4.46 7.50 -10.10
N ARG A 111 5.51 6.86 -9.62
CA ARG A 111 5.71 6.51 -8.21
C ARG A 111 5.64 7.75 -7.33
N LYS A 112 6.36 8.81 -7.69
CA LYS A 112 6.34 10.10 -6.98
C LYS A 112 4.93 10.68 -6.94
N SER A 113 4.24 10.71 -8.07
CA SER A 113 2.87 11.21 -8.18
C SER A 113 1.89 10.40 -7.33
N LEU A 114 2.03 9.07 -7.34
CA LEU A 114 1.19 8.17 -6.57
C LEU A 114 1.36 8.35 -5.04
N LEU A 115 2.60 8.46 -4.56
CA LEU A 115 2.88 8.70 -3.14
C LEU A 115 2.45 10.12 -2.73
N SER A 116 2.62 11.12 -3.58
CA SER A 116 2.12 12.48 -3.35
C SER A 116 0.59 12.53 -3.29
N LEU A 117 -0.09 11.71 -4.09
CA LEU A 117 -1.54 11.56 -4.03
C LEU A 117 -1.99 11.05 -2.66
N ALA A 118 -1.34 10.01 -2.11
CA ALA A 118 -1.65 9.50 -0.77
C ALA A 118 -1.53 10.62 0.29
N VAL A 119 -0.44 11.37 0.26
CA VAL A 119 -0.20 12.51 1.18
C VAL A 119 -1.25 13.61 1.02
N SER A 120 -1.64 13.94 -0.22
CA SER A 120 -2.66 14.96 -0.50
C SER A 120 -4.04 14.61 0.07
N LEU A 121 -4.30 13.32 0.29
CA LEU A 121 -5.51 12.80 0.92
C LEU A 121 -5.42 12.67 2.44
N GLY A 122 -4.32 13.16 3.03
CA GLY A 122 -4.06 13.09 4.48
C GLY A 122 -3.43 11.76 4.91
N GLY A 123 -2.84 11.02 3.96
CA GLY A 123 -2.17 9.75 4.20
C GLY A 123 -0.65 9.86 4.36
N VAL A 124 0.00 8.72 4.36
CA VAL A 124 1.46 8.55 4.48
C VAL A 124 2.00 7.61 3.41
N ILE A 125 3.29 7.72 3.11
CA ILE A 125 3.97 6.96 2.04
C ILE A 125 4.40 5.54 2.44
N SER A 126 4.14 5.13 3.67
CA SER A 126 4.35 3.75 4.11
C SER A 126 3.33 3.38 5.17
N GLY A 127 2.54 2.34 4.90
CA GLY A 127 1.61 1.78 5.86
C GLY A 127 2.30 0.83 6.85
N GLU A 128 2.97 -0.21 6.34
CA GLU A 128 3.58 -1.24 7.17
C GLU A 128 5.00 -1.68 6.74
N HIS A 129 5.39 -1.45 5.46
CA HIS A 129 6.66 -1.94 4.93
C HIS A 129 7.86 -1.04 5.27
N GLY A 130 7.64 0.16 5.80
CA GLY A 130 8.68 1.11 6.17
C GLY A 130 9.27 1.89 4.99
N ILE A 131 10.20 2.75 5.29
CA ILE A 131 10.87 3.64 4.33
C ILE A 131 12.12 3.00 3.73
N GLY A 132 12.96 2.44 4.58
CA GLY A 132 14.24 1.83 4.17
C GLY A 132 15.15 2.81 3.41
N ALA A 133 15.70 2.34 2.29
CA ALA A 133 16.45 3.16 1.34
C ALA A 133 15.60 3.52 0.11
N VAL A 134 14.50 2.82 -0.11
CA VAL A 134 13.70 2.88 -1.34
C VAL A 134 12.85 4.14 -1.39
N LYS A 135 12.21 4.51 -0.28
CA LYS A 135 11.31 5.67 -0.17
C LYS A 135 11.96 6.90 0.48
N LEU A 136 13.29 6.90 0.56
CA LEU A 136 14.01 7.93 1.30
C LEU A 136 13.90 9.32 0.67
N SER A 137 13.94 9.40 -0.67
CA SER A 137 13.77 10.65 -1.40
C SER A 137 12.38 11.25 -1.19
N GLU A 138 11.37 10.43 -1.20
CA GLU A 138 9.98 10.85 -0.97
C GLU A 138 9.74 11.23 0.49
N LEU A 139 10.37 10.55 1.46
CA LEU A 139 10.32 10.97 2.85
C LEU A 139 10.93 12.37 3.04
N GLU A 140 12.12 12.61 2.47
CA GLU A 140 12.83 13.89 2.56
C GLU A 140 12.04 15.04 1.90
N GLU A 141 11.38 14.77 0.76
CA GLU A 141 10.61 15.77 0.03
C GLU A 141 9.23 16.03 0.65
N LEU A 142 8.49 14.98 1.00
CA LEU A 142 7.09 15.08 1.41
C LEU A 142 6.92 15.28 2.92
N PHE A 143 7.93 14.94 3.72
CA PHE A 143 7.91 15.00 5.18
C PHE A 143 9.22 15.55 5.75
N PRO A 144 9.66 16.77 5.35
CA PRO A 144 10.98 17.31 5.71
C PRO A 144 11.18 17.47 7.22
N GLU A 145 10.15 17.86 7.97
CA GLU A 145 10.22 18.00 9.42
C GLU A 145 10.40 16.66 10.12
N GLN A 146 9.63 15.64 9.70
CA GLN A 146 9.74 14.29 10.23
C GLN A 146 11.08 13.66 9.86
N PHE A 147 11.57 13.90 8.64
CA PHE A 147 12.89 13.44 8.21
C PHE A 147 13.99 14.04 9.09
N GLU A 148 13.95 15.35 9.37
CA GLU A 148 14.93 16.00 10.23
C GLU A 148 14.87 15.47 11.67
N LEU A 149 13.68 15.23 12.22
CA LEU A 149 13.51 14.61 13.53
C LEU A 149 14.12 13.21 13.57
N MET A 150 13.85 12.37 12.55
CA MET A 150 14.43 11.04 12.43
C MET A 150 15.96 11.10 12.35
N ARG A 151 16.51 12.10 11.65
CA ARG A 151 17.96 12.35 11.57
C ARG A 151 18.56 12.68 12.94
N GLN A 152 17.91 13.55 13.72
CA GLN A 152 18.37 13.89 15.08
C GLN A 152 18.32 12.68 16.02
N ILE A 153 17.27 11.88 15.96
CA ILE A 153 17.16 10.64 16.74
C ILE A 153 18.27 9.65 16.33
N LYS A 154 18.53 9.51 15.04
CA LYS A 154 19.62 8.66 14.54
C LYS A 154 20.98 9.12 15.08
N LEU A 155 21.26 10.42 15.03
CA LEU A 155 22.49 11.02 15.57
C LEU A 155 22.69 10.76 17.07
N LEU A 156 21.59 10.82 17.83
CA LEU A 156 21.62 10.59 19.28
C LEU A 156 22.05 9.15 19.61
N PHE A 157 21.53 8.17 18.91
CA PHE A 157 21.78 6.74 19.19
C PHE A 157 22.98 6.17 18.42
N ASP A 158 23.30 6.71 17.26
CA ASP A 158 24.37 6.23 16.39
C ASP A 158 25.22 7.38 15.81
N PRO A 159 25.95 8.10 16.68
CA PRO A 159 26.74 9.27 16.24
C PRO A 159 27.87 8.92 15.25
N LYS A 160 28.25 7.64 15.16
CA LYS A 160 29.26 7.15 14.22
C LYS A 160 28.65 6.61 12.92
N ASN A 161 27.31 6.58 12.79
CA ASN A 161 26.58 6.08 11.64
C ASN A 161 27.02 4.66 11.19
N ILE A 162 27.18 3.75 12.14
CA ILE A 162 27.59 2.36 11.90
C ILE A 162 26.38 1.41 11.82
N LEU A 163 25.20 1.80 12.33
CA LEU A 163 23.98 1.01 12.30
C LEU A 163 23.18 1.33 11.05
N ASN A 164 23.11 0.37 10.13
CA ASN A 164 22.36 0.50 8.87
C ASN A 164 22.58 1.84 8.13
N PRO A 165 23.82 2.19 7.78
CA PRO A 165 24.10 3.45 7.13
C PRO A 165 23.34 3.59 5.80
N GLY A 166 22.75 4.75 5.54
CA GLY A 166 21.99 5.04 4.33
C GLY A 166 20.57 4.46 4.31
N LYS A 167 20.07 3.92 5.43
CA LYS A 167 18.68 3.50 5.59
C LYS A 167 17.94 4.56 6.41
N VAL A 168 16.77 5.01 5.92
CA VAL A 168 15.92 6.05 6.53
C VAL A 168 16.60 7.43 6.62
N VAL A 169 17.91 7.49 6.81
CA VAL A 169 18.73 8.73 6.83
C VAL A 169 19.98 8.52 6.00
N ARG A 170 20.23 9.35 4.98
CA ARG A 170 21.34 9.17 4.03
C ARG A 170 22.69 9.53 4.62
N LYS A 171 22.77 10.66 5.34
CA LYS A 171 23.99 11.15 5.99
C LYS A 171 23.63 11.80 7.32
N LEU A 172 24.48 11.57 8.28
CA LEU A 172 24.53 12.32 9.53
C LEU A 172 25.35 13.59 9.34
#